data_f88fe60a252f03f9075e693059075053
#
_entry.id   f88fe60a252f03f9075e693059075053
#
_cell.length_a   1.000
_cell.length_b   1.000
_cell.length_c   1.000
_cell.angle_alpha   90.00
_cell.angle_beta   90.00
_cell.angle_gamma   90.00
#
_symmetry.space_group_name_H-M   'P 1'
#
loop_
_entity.id
_entity.type
_entity.pdbx_description
1 polymer ?
#
loop_
_entity_poly.entity_id
_entity_poly.type
_entity_poly.pdbx_seq_one_letter_code
_entity_poly.pdbx_strand_id
1 'polypeptide(L)'
;MDSLSLRGTLEVTAIATTSEAPDMVLSASRDKSIIVWHLTRDETSYGIPRKSLTGHNHFVEDVVISSDGQFALSASWDKTLRLWDLNTGTTTRRFVGHTNDVLSVSFSSDNRQIVSGSRDKTIKLWNTLGECKFNIQEDGHTEWVSCVRFSPNPANPVIVSGGWDKVVKVWELTKCKLRTNHIGHTGYINTVTVSPDGSLCASGGKDGIVMLWDLNDSKHLYSLEAGDIVNSLVFSPNRYWLCAATASGIKIWDLESKSIVDELSPEFFEGGKKSLDPQCISLAWSADGTTLFSGYTDNKIRVWQVTRSL
;
A
#
# COMPACT_ATOMS: atom_id res chain seq x y z
N MET A 1 -8.72 26.30 -0.37
CA MET A 1 -7.98 25.86 -1.59
C MET A 1 -8.64 24.59 -2.07
N ASP A 2 -9.17 24.59 -3.29
CA ASP A 2 -9.73 23.37 -3.86
C ASP A 2 -8.61 22.34 -3.96
N SER A 3 -8.79 21.18 -3.32
CA SER A 3 -7.81 20.11 -3.37
C SER A 3 -7.67 19.62 -4.81
N LEU A 4 -6.49 19.71 -5.37
CA LEU A 4 -6.14 19.11 -6.65
C LEU A 4 -6.52 17.63 -6.61
N SER A 5 -7.28 17.14 -7.60
CA SER A 5 -7.78 15.77 -7.57
C SER A 5 -7.81 15.12 -8.95
N LEU A 6 -7.59 13.79 -8.95
CA LEU A 6 -7.85 12.91 -10.08
C LEU A 6 -9.10 12.09 -9.75
N ARG A 7 -9.97 11.86 -10.72
CA ARG A 7 -11.25 11.18 -10.46
C ARG A 7 -11.35 9.85 -11.19
N GLY A 8 -11.42 8.76 -10.42
CA GLY A 8 -11.73 7.41 -10.89
C GLY A 8 -13.24 7.15 -11.02
N THR A 9 -13.63 5.91 -11.28
CA THR A 9 -15.02 5.48 -11.43
C THR A 9 -15.64 4.95 -10.14
N LEU A 10 -14.84 4.28 -9.30
CA LEU A 10 -15.21 3.78 -7.96
C LEU A 10 -14.05 4.01 -6.98
N GLU A 11 -14.22 3.57 -5.72
CA GLU A 11 -13.24 3.70 -4.63
C GLU A 11 -11.81 3.36 -5.07
N VAL A 12 -10.85 4.19 -4.67
CA VAL A 12 -9.42 4.04 -4.99
C VAL A 12 -8.75 3.22 -3.90
N THR A 13 -8.61 1.93 -4.14
CA THR A 13 -8.11 0.95 -3.16
C THR A 13 -6.61 1.02 -2.93
N ALA A 14 -5.83 1.32 -3.98
CA ALA A 14 -4.38 1.45 -3.90
C ALA A 14 -3.85 2.47 -4.92
N ILE A 15 -2.72 3.08 -4.59
CA ILE A 15 -1.97 4.00 -5.45
C ILE A 15 -0.52 3.54 -5.51
N ALA A 16 0.09 3.58 -6.70
CA ALA A 16 1.50 3.28 -6.89
C ALA A 16 2.20 4.35 -7.70
N THR A 17 3.44 4.64 -7.32
CA THR A 17 4.34 5.61 -7.95
C THR A 17 5.69 4.96 -8.21
N THR A 18 6.51 5.54 -9.08
CA THR A 18 7.86 5.07 -9.39
C THR A 18 8.81 6.24 -9.64
N SER A 19 10.10 6.06 -9.36
CA SER A 19 11.16 7.02 -9.67
C SER A 19 11.47 7.10 -11.16
N GLU A 20 11.29 5.98 -11.88
CA GLU A 20 11.64 5.87 -13.30
C GLU A 20 10.70 6.67 -14.21
N ALA A 21 9.48 6.90 -13.76
CA ALA A 21 8.49 7.72 -14.45
C ALA A 21 7.76 8.63 -13.44
N PRO A 22 8.38 9.74 -13.00
CA PRO A 22 7.86 10.59 -11.92
C PRO A 22 6.52 11.26 -12.25
N ASP A 23 6.15 11.32 -13.53
CA ASP A 23 4.85 11.83 -13.99
C ASP A 23 3.80 10.73 -14.19
N MET A 24 4.11 9.48 -13.80
CA MET A 24 3.19 8.35 -13.86
C MET A 24 2.69 7.97 -12.46
N VAL A 25 1.39 7.84 -12.33
CA VAL A 25 0.73 7.31 -11.14
C VAL A 25 -0.25 6.22 -11.57
N LEU A 26 -0.30 5.13 -10.82
CA LEU A 26 -1.29 4.09 -10.99
C LEU A 26 -2.29 4.14 -9.85
N SER A 27 -3.57 3.94 -10.18
CA SER A 27 -4.62 3.74 -9.17
C SER A 27 -5.40 2.47 -9.44
N ALA A 28 -5.52 1.62 -8.43
CA ALA A 28 -6.39 0.46 -8.44
C ALA A 28 -7.77 0.83 -7.89
N SER A 29 -8.81 0.15 -8.34
CA SER A 29 -10.17 0.48 -7.97
C SER A 29 -11.09 -0.74 -7.82
N ARG A 30 -12.17 -0.56 -7.07
CA ARG A 30 -13.29 -1.51 -7.00
C ARG A 30 -14.08 -1.64 -8.31
N ASP A 31 -13.82 -0.80 -9.30
CA ASP A 31 -14.38 -0.98 -10.65
C ASP A 31 -13.70 -2.08 -11.45
N LYS A 32 -12.77 -2.85 -10.84
CA LYS A 32 -11.99 -3.95 -11.44
C LYS A 32 -10.89 -3.51 -12.40
N SER A 33 -10.60 -2.23 -12.46
CA SER A 33 -9.59 -1.65 -13.34
C SER A 33 -8.45 -1.02 -12.57
N ILE A 34 -7.35 -0.78 -13.28
CA ILE A 34 -6.24 0.05 -12.86
C ILE A 34 -6.11 1.16 -13.89
N ILE A 35 -6.07 2.41 -13.44
CA ILE A 35 -5.86 3.55 -14.32
C ILE A 35 -4.40 3.98 -14.23
N VAL A 36 -3.78 4.15 -15.39
CA VAL A 36 -2.46 4.78 -15.55
C VAL A 36 -2.69 6.25 -15.84
N TRP A 37 -2.26 7.10 -14.90
CA TRP A 37 -2.36 8.54 -14.99
C TRP A 37 -1.05 9.14 -15.47
N HIS A 38 -1.13 10.20 -16.26
CA HIS A 38 -0.02 11.10 -16.56
C HIS A 38 -0.26 12.43 -15.86
N LEU A 39 0.67 12.82 -14.99
CA LEU A 39 0.58 14.05 -14.23
C LEU A 39 0.95 15.22 -15.14
N THR A 40 0.05 16.19 -15.25
CA THR A 40 0.27 17.46 -15.96
C THR A 40 0.71 18.55 -15.00
N ARG A 41 0.39 18.38 -13.71
CA ARG A 41 0.65 19.33 -12.62
C ARG A 41 0.00 20.70 -12.81
N ASP A 42 -1.05 20.75 -13.64
CA ASP A 42 -1.84 21.96 -13.86
C ASP A 42 -2.79 22.22 -12.67
N GLU A 43 -3.05 23.48 -12.36
CA GLU A 43 -3.94 23.87 -11.26
C GLU A 43 -5.40 23.41 -11.45
N THR A 44 -5.85 23.23 -12.69
CA THR A 44 -7.23 22.80 -13.01
C THR A 44 -7.39 21.33 -13.24
N SER A 45 -6.31 20.63 -13.65
CA SER A 45 -6.31 19.18 -13.94
C SER A 45 -4.92 18.65 -13.66
N TYR A 46 -4.71 18.10 -12.46
CA TYR A 46 -3.39 17.64 -12.02
C TYR A 46 -2.85 16.45 -12.83
N GLY A 47 -3.73 15.71 -13.50
CA GLY A 47 -3.33 14.61 -14.36
C GLY A 47 -4.48 14.09 -15.22
N ILE A 48 -4.11 13.42 -16.30
CA ILE A 48 -5.03 12.84 -17.29
C ILE A 48 -4.89 11.32 -17.33
N PRO A 49 -6.00 10.56 -17.46
CA PRO A 49 -5.93 9.11 -17.62
C PRO A 49 -5.35 8.77 -19.01
N ARG A 50 -4.32 7.96 -19.04
CA ARG A 50 -3.67 7.52 -20.29
C ARG A 50 -4.12 6.15 -20.74
N LYS A 51 -4.24 5.22 -19.78
CA LYS A 51 -4.62 3.83 -20.05
C LYS A 51 -5.52 3.31 -18.93
N SER A 52 -6.41 2.40 -19.27
CA SER A 52 -7.14 1.57 -18.33
C SER A 52 -6.74 0.11 -18.52
N LEU A 53 -6.17 -0.48 -17.49
CA LEU A 53 -5.77 -1.89 -17.47
C LEU A 53 -6.97 -2.69 -16.97
N THR A 54 -7.59 -3.43 -17.87
CA THR A 54 -8.80 -4.21 -17.62
C THR A 54 -8.54 -5.70 -17.81
N GLY A 55 -9.23 -6.53 -17.05
CA GLY A 55 -9.09 -7.99 -17.14
C GLY A 55 -9.38 -8.72 -15.83
N HIS A 56 -9.26 -8.07 -14.67
CA HIS A 56 -9.73 -8.63 -13.41
C HIS A 56 -11.26 -8.77 -13.40
N ASN A 57 -11.75 -9.86 -12.79
CA ASN A 57 -13.18 -10.16 -12.71
C ASN A 57 -13.85 -9.63 -11.44
N HIS A 58 -13.07 -9.13 -10.50
CA HIS A 58 -13.53 -8.55 -9.23
C HIS A 58 -12.65 -7.36 -8.83
N PHE A 59 -12.94 -6.73 -7.69
CA PHE A 59 -12.21 -5.57 -7.16
C PHE A 59 -10.70 -5.76 -7.23
N VAL A 60 -9.97 -4.74 -7.67
CA VAL A 60 -8.52 -4.68 -7.54
C VAL A 60 -8.20 -4.05 -6.20
N GLU A 61 -7.53 -4.79 -5.31
CA GLU A 61 -7.29 -4.36 -3.93
C GLU A 61 -5.94 -3.69 -3.74
N ASP A 62 -4.91 -4.17 -4.43
CA ASP A 62 -3.54 -3.63 -4.33
C ASP A 62 -2.88 -3.55 -5.70
N VAL A 63 -1.99 -2.59 -5.88
CA VAL A 63 -1.18 -2.41 -7.09
C VAL A 63 0.21 -1.89 -6.70
N VAL A 64 1.24 -2.45 -7.32
CA VAL A 64 2.63 -2.03 -7.19
C VAL A 64 3.29 -1.95 -8.56
N ILE A 65 4.34 -1.14 -8.67
CA ILE A 65 5.12 -0.96 -9.90
C ILE A 65 6.50 -1.61 -9.69
N SER A 66 7.03 -2.25 -10.72
CA SER A 66 8.40 -2.75 -10.72
C SER A 66 9.41 -1.61 -10.63
N SER A 67 10.60 -1.86 -10.06
CA SER A 67 11.61 -0.83 -9.85
C SER A 67 12.12 -0.19 -11.15
N ASP A 68 11.96 -0.88 -12.29
CA ASP A 68 12.30 -0.37 -13.64
C ASP A 68 11.17 0.43 -14.30
N GLY A 69 10.02 0.55 -13.62
CA GLY A 69 8.85 1.29 -14.14
C GLY A 69 8.15 0.66 -15.34
N GLN A 70 8.52 -0.58 -15.74
CA GLN A 70 8.00 -1.21 -16.96
C GLN A 70 6.74 -2.03 -16.72
N PHE A 71 6.59 -2.58 -15.51
CA PHE A 71 5.51 -3.49 -15.16
C PHE A 71 4.75 -3.02 -13.93
N ALA A 72 3.45 -3.34 -13.91
CA ALA A 72 2.63 -3.27 -12.72
C ALA A 72 2.19 -4.68 -12.31
N LEU A 73 2.02 -4.88 -11.01
CA LEU A 73 1.47 -6.09 -10.44
C LEU A 73 0.25 -5.74 -9.61
N SER A 74 -0.84 -6.48 -9.79
CA SER A 74 -2.09 -6.25 -9.07
C SER A 74 -2.59 -7.48 -8.35
N ALA A 75 -3.27 -7.25 -7.22
CA ALA A 75 -4.00 -8.25 -6.46
C ALA A 75 -5.50 -8.00 -6.55
N SER A 76 -6.29 -9.06 -6.68
CA SER A 76 -7.73 -8.93 -6.83
C SER A 76 -8.53 -9.95 -6.02
N TRP A 77 -9.75 -9.57 -5.69
CA TRP A 77 -10.76 -10.45 -5.11
C TRP A 77 -11.22 -11.55 -6.07
N ASP A 78 -10.79 -11.51 -7.33
CA ASP A 78 -10.94 -12.66 -8.25
C ASP A 78 -9.99 -13.83 -7.95
N LYS A 79 -9.26 -13.78 -6.82
CA LYS A 79 -8.31 -14.79 -6.31
C LYS A 79 -7.02 -14.88 -7.11
N THR A 80 -6.75 -13.90 -7.96
CA THR A 80 -5.57 -13.89 -8.83
C THR A 80 -4.74 -12.63 -8.68
N LEU A 81 -3.47 -12.74 -9.09
CA LEU A 81 -2.63 -11.60 -9.39
C LEU A 81 -2.49 -11.48 -10.90
N ARG A 82 -2.19 -10.28 -11.37
CA ARG A 82 -1.84 -10.01 -12.78
C ARG A 82 -0.61 -9.15 -12.88
N LEU A 83 0.27 -9.54 -13.80
CA LEU A 83 1.41 -8.73 -14.23
C LEU A 83 1.02 -8.05 -15.53
N TRP A 84 1.19 -6.74 -15.57
CA TRP A 84 0.82 -5.88 -16.69
C TRP A 84 2.05 -5.23 -17.27
N ASP A 85 2.20 -5.24 -18.59
CA ASP A 85 3.15 -4.41 -19.31
C ASP A 85 2.55 -3.00 -19.43
N LEU A 86 3.21 -2.01 -18.85
CA LEU A 86 2.72 -0.62 -18.82
C LEU A 86 2.85 0.08 -20.17
N ASN A 87 3.76 -0.39 -21.05
CA ASN A 87 3.92 0.16 -22.39
C ASN A 87 2.75 -0.25 -23.30
N THR A 88 2.36 -1.53 -23.23
CA THR A 88 1.27 -2.07 -24.07
C THR A 88 -0.09 -1.94 -23.40
N GLY A 89 -0.14 -1.94 -22.07
CA GLY A 89 -1.38 -1.94 -21.28
C GLY A 89 -2.02 -3.33 -21.20
N THR A 90 -1.30 -4.40 -21.53
CA THR A 90 -1.82 -5.76 -21.56
C THR A 90 -1.33 -6.62 -20.41
N THR A 91 -2.12 -7.63 -20.00
CA THR A 91 -1.69 -8.63 -19.03
C THR A 91 -0.66 -9.56 -19.68
N THR A 92 0.54 -9.62 -19.12
CA THR A 92 1.61 -10.55 -19.55
C THR A 92 1.55 -11.88 -18.82
N ARG A 93 1.13 -11.88 -17.55
CA ARG A 93 0.98 -13.08 -16.71
C ARG A 93 -0.19 -12.97 -15.78
N ARG A 94 -0.79 -14.12 -15.50
CA ARG A 94 -1.82 -14.31 -14.48
C ARG A 94 -1.35 -15.36 -13.49
N PHE A 95 -1.43 -15.05 -12.19
CA PHE A 95 -0.99 -15.93 -11.12
C PHE A 95 -2.23 -16.56 -10.47
N VAL A 96 -2.31 -17.88 -10.51
CA VAL A 96 -3.46 -18.65 -10.02
C VAL A 96 -2.96 -19.63 -8.97
N GLY A 97 -3.61 -19.66 -7.81
CA GLY A 97 -3.24 -20.58 -6.71
C GLY A 97 -3.81 -20.21 -5.36
N HIS A 98 -4.16 -18.94 -5.14
CA HIS A 98 -4.97 -18.58 -3.96
C HIS A 98 -6.39 -19.11 -4.08
N THR A 99 -6.94 -19.56 -2.96
CA THR A 99 -8.29 -20.12 -2.88
C THR A 99 -9.34 -19.10 -2.49
N ASN A 100 -8.90 -17.90 -2.06
CA ASN A 100 -9.78 -16.78 -1.71
C ASN A 100 -9.15 -15.47 -2.20
N ASP A 101 -9.82 -14.34 -1.93
CA ASP A 101 -9.45 -13.00 -2.37
C ASP A 101 -8.00 -12.67 -2.04
N VAL A 102 -7.27 -12.11 -3.02
CA VAL A 102 -5.91 -11.62 -2.81
C VAL A 102 -5.97 -10.16 -2.42
N LEU A 103 -5.42 -9.83 -1.26
CA LEU A 103 -5.55 -8.50 -0.65
C LEU A 103 -4.33 -7.63 -0.83
N SER A 104 -3.15 -8.21 -1.02
CA SER A 104 -1.92 -7.42 -1.10
C SER A 104 -0.85 -8.14 -1.90
N VAL A 105 0.01 -7.36 -2.57
CA VAL A 105 1.15 -7.83 -3.36
C VAL A 105 2.36 -6.94 -3.15
N SER A 106 3.55 -7.50 -3.36
CA SER A 106 4.80 -6.75 -3.35
C SER A 106 5.83 -7.40 -4.26
N PHE A 107 6.70 -6.60 -4.90
CA PHE A 107 7.90 -7.06 -5.58
C PHE A 107 9.08 -7.10 -4.63
N SER A 108 9.99 -8.05 -4.83
CA SER A 108 11.34 -7.97 -4.28
C SER A 108 12.12 -6.80 -4.91
N SER A 109 13.15 -6.30 -4.24
CA SER A 109 13.95 -5.17 -4.73
C SER A 109 14.61 -5.41 -6.09
N ASP A 110 14.86 -6.68 -6.46
CA ASP A 110 15.41 -7.10 -7.74
C ASP A 110 14.34 -7.44 -8.80
N ASN A 111 13.06 -7.25 -8.50
CA ASN A 111 11.89 -7.59 -9.33
C ASN A 111 11.76 -9.07 -9.72
N ARG A 112 12.55 -9.98 -9.14
CA ARG A 112 12.55 -11.40 -9.53
C ARG A 112 11.53 -12.23 -8.77
N GLN A 113 11.13 -11.75 -7.60
CA GLN A 113 10.19 -12.45 -6.73
C GLN A 113 8.98 -11.58 -6.43
N ILE A 114 7.88 -12.24 -6.23
CA ILE A 114 6.58 -11.64 -5.92
C ILE A 114 6.04 -12.32 -4.67
N VAL A 115 5.53 -11.54 -3.73
CA VAL A 115 4.80 -12.05 -2.58
C VAL A 115 3.36 -11.57 -2.62
N SER A 116 2.43 -12.42 -2.21
CA SER A 116 1.01 -12.11 -2.08
C SER A 116 0.43 -12.60 -0.77
N GLY A 117 -0.50 -11.81 -0.21
CA GLY A 117 -1.29 -12.15 0.97
C GLY A 117 -2.77 -12.24 0.62
N SER A 118 -3.49 -13.18 1.24
CA SER A 118 -4.87 -13.48 0.87
C SER A 118 -5.77 -13.75 2.07
N ARG A 119 -7.08 -13.63 1.83
CA ARG A 119 -8.13 -14.10 2.76
C ARG A 119 -8.09 -15.61 2.99
N ASP A 120 -7.38 -16.38 2.17
CA ASP A 120 -7.15 -17.81 2.41
C ASP A 120 -6.16 -18.09 3.55
N LYS A 121 -5.70 -17.02 4.25
CA LYS A 121 -4.77 -17.06 5.40
C LYS A 121 -3.33 -17.43 5.01
N THR A 122 -3.03 -17.52 3.73
CA THR A 122 -1.71 -17.90 3.22
C THR A 122 -0.95 -16.71 2.63
N ILE A 123 0.36 -16.82 2.68
CA ILE A 123 1.29 -15.99 1.94
C ILE A 123 1.92 -16.88 0.87
N LYS A 124 1.93 -16.43 -0.37
CA LYS A 124 2.56 -17.16 -1.48
C LYS A 124 3.71 -16.36 -2.07
N LEU A 125 4.79 -17.08 -2.36
CA LEU A 125 5.95 -16.54 -3.06
C LEU A 125 5.95 -17.08 -4.49
N TRP A 126 6.08 -16.20 -5.46
CA TRP A 126 6.01 -16.49 -6.88
C TRP A 126 7.27 -16.01 -7.61
N ASN A 127 7.61 -16.66 -8.71
CA ASN A 127 8.49 -16.07 -9.70
C ASN A 127 7.69 -15.25 -10.73
N THR A 128 8.38 -14.48 -11.57
CA THR A 128 7.75 -13.64 -12.61
C THR A 128 7.13 -14.44 -13.75
N LEU A 129 7.38 -15.75 -13.82
CA LEU A 129 6.75 -16.66 -14.79
C LEU A 129 5.34 -17.12 -14.37
N GLY A 130 4.91 -16.77 -13.16
CA GLY A 130 3.59 -17.15 -12.64
C GLY A 130 3.59 -18.43 -11.82
N GLU A 131 4.76 -19.01 -11.52
CA GLU A 131 4.87 -20.23 -10.73
C GLU A 131 4.95 -19.91 -9.24
N CYS A 132 4.09 -20.57 -8.45
CA CYS A 132 4.15 -20.52 -6.99
C CYS A 132 5.34 -21.37 -6.51
N LYS A 133 6.35 -20.71 -5.94
CA LYS A 133 7.57 -21.35 -5.42
C LYS A 133 7.40 -21.80 -3.98
N PHE A 134 6.70 -21.02 -3.16
CA PHE A 134 6.40 -21.35 -1.77
C PHE A 134 4.99 -20.96 -1.41
N ASN A 135 4.36 -21.78 -0.59
CA ASN A 135 3.11 -21.51 0.09
C ASN A 135 3.37 -21.53 1.59
N ILE A 136 3.41 -20.36 2.20
CA ILE A 136 3.72 -20.21 3.62
C ILE A 136 2.43 -20.45 4.42
N GLN A 137 2.35 -21.64 5.03
CA GLN A 137 1.25 -22.07 5.90
C GLN A 137 1.74 -22.47 7.30
N GLU A 138 2.93 -23.08 7.38
CA GLU A 138 3.57 -23.41 8.66
C GLU A 138 3.88 -22.13 9.41
N ASP A 139 3.51 -22.05 10.69
CA ASP A 139 3.57 -20.84 11.52
C ASP A 139 2.84 -19.62 10.91
N GLY A 140 1.94 -19.86 9.95
CA GLY A 140 1.22 -18.84 9.19
C GLY A 140 0.23 -18.03 10.01
N HIS A 141 -0.42 -17.10 9.33
CA HIS A 141 -1.54 -16.35 9.90
C HIS A 141 -2.74 -17.26 10.14
N THR A 142 -3.44 -17.03 11.26
CA THR A 142 -4.65 -17.79 11.60
C THR A 142 -5.92 -17.15 11.04
N GLU A 143 -5.80 -15.91 10.56
CA GLU A 143 -6.86 -15.15 9.90
C GLU A 143 -6.34 -14.52 8.59
N TRP A 144 -7.16 -13.67 7.93
CA TRP A 144 -6.82 -13.04 6.65
C TRP A 144 -5.48 -12.34 6.69
N VAL A 145 -4.67 -12.52 5.66
CA VAL A 145 -3.43 -11.75 5.45
C VAL A 145 -3.80 -10.50 4.67
N SER A 146 -3.88 -9.38 5.37
CA SER A 146 -4.36 -8.11 4.81
C SER A 146 -3.29 -7.35 4.03
N CYS A 147 -2.03 -7.46 4.44
CA CYS A 147 -0.94 -6.74 3.81
C CYS A 147 0.37 -7.52 3.87
N VAL A 148 1.13 -7.49 2.79
CA VAL A 148 2.48 -8.06 2.68
C VAL A 148 3.42 -7.07 2.01
N ARG A 149 4.67 -6.98 2.49
CA ARG A 149 5.70 -6.11 1.90
C ARG A 149 7.06 -6.79 1.95
N PHE A 150 7.85 -6.66 0.89
CA PHE A 150 9.27 -6.97 0.93
C PHE A 150 10.04 -5.85 1.63
N SER A 151 11.09 -6.22 2.37
CA SER A 151 12.10 -5.26 2.78
C SER A 151 12.90 -4.79 1.55
N PRO A 152 13.16 -3.49 1.41
CA PRO A 152 14.01 -2.99 0.32
C PRO A 152 15.49 -3.32 0.51
N ASN A 153 15.91 -3.78 1.69
CA ASN A 153 17.31 -4.08 2.01
C ASN A 153 17.74 -5.44 1.40
N PRO A 154 18.61 -5.47 0.38
CA PRO A 154 19.05 -6.71 -0.25
C PRO A 154 20.00 -7.55 0.64
N ALA A 155 20.66 -6.94 1.63
CA ALA A 155 21.57 -7.66 2.53
C ALA A 155 20.84 -8.52 3.56
N ASN A 156 19.61 -8.14 3.92
CA ASN A 156 18.77 -8.89 4.85
C ASN A 156 17.33 -8.94 4.31
N PRO A 157 17.09 -9.75 3.25
CA PRO A 157 15.79 -9.78 2.60
C PRO A 157 14.78 -10.49 3.50
N VAL A 158 13.76 -9.76 3.91
CA VAL A 158 12.63 -10.27 4.69
C VAL A 158 11.31 -9.91 4.04
N ILE A 159 10.28 -10.68 4.33
CA ILE A 159 8.88 -10.36 4.07
C ILE A 159 8.26 -9.96 5.40
N VAL A 160 7.51 -8.87 5.40
CA VAL A 160 6.68 -8.46 6.53
C VAL A 160 5.21 -8.62 6.15
N SER A 161 4.43 -9.24 7.02
CA SER A 161 3.00 -9.44 6.81
C SER A 161 2.19 -9.00 8.02
N GLY A 162 1.02 -8.45 7.77
CA GLY A 162 0.02 -8.13 8.79
C GLY A 162 -1.27 -8.89 8.52
N GLY A 163 -1.97 -9.29 9.57
CA GLY A 163 -3.18 -10.08 9.43
C GLY A 163 -4.31 -9.67 10.38
N TRP A 164 -5.48 -10.21 10.09
CA TRP A 164 -6.65 -10.03 10.94
C TRP A 164 -6.58 -10.80 12.26
N ASP A 165 -5.57 -11.67 12.40
CA ASP A 165 -5.17 -12.30 13.67
C ASP A 165 -4.43 -11.33 14.62
N LYS A 166 -4.29 -10.06 14.25
CA LYS A 166 -3.67 -8.97 15.05
C LYS A 166 -2.16 -9.10 15.21
N VAL A 167 -1.51 -9.94 14.41
CA VAL A 167 -0.08 -10.21 14.49
C VAL A 167 0.62 -9.64 13.26
N VAL A 168 1.77 -8.98 13.47
CA VAL A 168 2.74 -8.72 12.41
C VAL A 168 3.78 -9.84 12.44
N LYS A 169 4.01 -10.46 11.29
CA LYS A 169 4.98 -11.54 11.14
C LYS A 169 6.11 -11.12 10.21
N VAL A 170 7.33 -11.48 10.58
CA VAL A 170 8.53 -11.26 9.77
C VAL A 170 9.08 -12.61 9.34
N TRP A 171 9.29 -12.77 8.04
CA TRP A 171 9.71 -14.02 7.42
C TRP A 171 11.09 -13.86 6.80
N GLU A 172 11.98 -14.80 7.07
CA GLU A 172 13.26 -14.92 6.37
C GLU A 172 13.01 -15.39 4.94
N LEU A 173 13.42 -14.62 3.94
CA LEU A 173 13.13 -14.91 2.54
C LEU A 173 13.84 -16.16 2.04
N THR A 174 15.08 -16.40 2.45
CA THR A 174 15.92 -17.50 1.95
C THR A 174 15.36 -18.88 2.30
N LYS A 175 14.72 -19.00 3.44
CA LYS A 175 14.15 -20.27 3.95
C LYS A 175 12.62 -20.28 3.99
N CYS A 176 11.99 -19.14 3.73
CA CYS A 176 10.54 -18.91 3.89
C CYS A 176 10.03 -19.33 5.29
N LYS A 177 10.85 -19.12 6.31
CA LYS A 177 10.55 -19.45 7.70
C LYS A 177 10.22 -18.21 8.51
N LEU A 178 9.37 -18.40 9.51
CA LEU A 178 9.04 -17.36 10.46
C LEU A 178 10.31 -16.98 11.26
N ARG A 179 10.64 -15.68 11.24
CA ARG A 179 11.72 -15.11 12.03
C ARG A 179 11.21 -14.61 13.39
N THR A 180 10.09 -13.87 13.38
CA THR A 180 9.50 -13.33 14.61
C THR A 180 8.02 -13.01 14.44
N ASN A 181 7.31 -13.03 15.55
CA ASN A 181 5.97 -12.49 15.70
C ASN A 181 6.03 -11.20 16.51
N HIS A 182 5.46 -10.13 15.99
CA HIS A 182 5.26 -8.89 16.72
C HIS A 182 3.81 -8.84 17.21
N ILE A 183 3.64 -8.91 18.52
CA ILE A 183 2.34 -8.95 19.21
C ILE A 183 2.16 -7.66 19.96
N GLY A 184 0.99 -7.03 19.85
CA GLY A 184 0.67 -5.78 20.54
C GLY A 184 -0.65 -5.18 20.12
N HIS A 185 -1.04 -5.34 18.84
CA HIS A 185 -2.32 -4.85 18.34
C HIS A 185 -3.51 -5.53 19.02
N THR A 186 -4.52 -4.75 19.37
CA THR A 186 -5.78 -5.23 19.97
C THR A 186 -6.90 -5.41 18.94
N GLY A 187 -6.74 -4.81 17.74
CA GLY A 187 -7.61 -4.96 16.59
C GLY A 187 -6.92 -5.61 15.39
N TYR A 188 -7.70 -5.98 14.37
CA TYR A 188 -7.13 -6.51 13.14
C TYR A 188 -6.21 -5.48 12.45
N ILE A 189 -5.15 -5.96 11.81
CA ILE A 189 -4.19 -5.14 11.07
C ILE A 189 -4.67 -5.02 9.63
N ASN A 190 -4.73 -3.80 9.09
CA ASN A 190 -5.05 -3.53 7.69
C ASN A 190 -3.79 -3.37 6.85
N THR A 191 -2.75 -2.79 7.43
CA THR A 191 -1.58 -2.33 6.67
C THR A 191 -0.30 -2.54 7.44
N VAL A 192 0.75 -2.91 6.71
CA VAL A 192 2.14 -2.88 7.15
C VAL A 192 2.98 -2.19 6.09
N THR A 193 4.02 -1.50 6.50
CA THR A 193 4.98 -0.85 5.59
C THR A 193 6.38 -0.96 6.16
N VAL A 194 7.38 -0.95 5.29
CA VAL A 194 8.80 -1.03 5.66
C VAL A 194 9.48 0.28 5.29
N SER A 195 10.35 0.77 6.17
CA SER A 195 11.11 2.00 5.91
C SER A 195 12.03 1.86 4.70
N PRO A 196 12.37 2.97 4.01
CA PRO A 196 13.22 2.93 2.81
C PRO A 196 14.60 2.28 3.02
N ASP A 197 15.14 2.35 4.23
CA ASP A 197 16.40 1.72 4.62
C ASP A 197 16.25 0.25 5.05
N GLY A 198 15.02 -0.22 5.21
CA GLY A 198 14.72 -1.58 5.64
C GLY A 198 14.93 -1.88 7.11
N SER A 199 15.16 -0.87 7.95
CA SER A 199 15.42 -1.05 9.38
C SER A 199 14.14 -1.13 10.22
N LEU A 200 13.08 -0.45 9.79
CA LEU A 200 11.83 -0.31 10.53
C LEU A 200 10.64 -0.91 9.77
N CYS A 201 9.69 -1.40 10.54
CA CYS A 201 8.34 -1.69 10.06
C CYS A 201 7.32 -0.88 10.85
N ALA A 202 6.29 -0.41 10.18
CA ALA A 202 5.12 0.17 10.82
C ALA A 202 3.88 -0.65 10.48
N SER A 203 2.97 -0.77 11.46
CA SER A 203 1.71 -1.51 11.31
C SER A 203 0.56 -0.71 11.92
N GLY A 204 -0.65 -0.90 11.37
CA GLY A 204 -1.85 -0.22 11.86
C GLY A 204 -3.13 -0.89 11.39
N GLY A 205 -4.23 -0.62 12.08
CA GLY A 205 -5.52 -1.22 11.76
C GLY A 205 -6.67 -0.72 12.62
N LYS A 206 -7.54 -1.64 13.02
CA LYS A 206 -8.82 -1.36 13.69
C LYS A 206 -8.70 -0.70 15.05
N ASP A 207 -7.62 -0.95 15.77
CA ASP A 207 -7.40 -0.37 17.10
C ASP A 207 -7.02 1.11 17.07
N GLY A 208 -6.78 1.69 15.88
CA GLY A 208 -6.43 3.10 15.74
C GLY A 208 -5.03 3.45 16.24
N ILE A 209 -4.19 2.43 16.43
CA ILE A 209 -2.80 2.58 16.88
C ILE A 209 -1.85 2.24 15.72
N VAL A 210 -0.83 3.05 15.56
CA VAL A 210 0.30 2.75 14.68
C VAL A 210 1.46 2.28 15.55
N MET A 211 1.94 1.07 15.30
CA MET A 211 3.08 0.50 16.03
C MET A 211 4.32 0.47 15.14
N LEU A 212 5.46 0.89 15.70
CA LEU A 212 6.76 0.82 15.06
C LEU A 212 7.59 -0.31 15.66
N TRP A 213 8.23 -1.05 14.76
CA TRP A 213 9.00 -2.25 15.07
C TRP A 213 10.39 -2.15 14.47
N ASP A 214 11.41 -2.48 15.23
CA ASP A 214 12.78 -2.67 14.75
C ASP A 214 12.89 -4.05 14.09
N LEU A 215 13.23 -4.10 12.80
CA LEU A 215 13.37 -5.35 12.06
C LEU A 215 14.70 -6.07 12.34
N ASN A 216 15.73 -5.38 12.82
CA ASN A 216 17.01 -5.98 13.16
C ASN A 216 16.95 -6.67 14.52
N ASP A 217 16.50 -5.93 15.52
CA ASP A 217 16.42 -6.40 16.91
C ASP A 217 15.10 -7.13 17.21
N SER A 218 14.14 -7.11 16.28
CA SER A 218 12.81 -7.72 16.45
C SER A 218 12.05 -7.19 17.69
N LYS A 219 12.14 -5.88 17.94
CA LYS A 219 11.55 -5.23 19.12
C LYS A 219 10.48 -4.22 18.73
N HIS A 220 9.50 -4.05 19.62
CA HIS A 220 8.59 -2.91 19.59
C HIS A 220 9.36 -1.66 20.05
N LEU A 221 9.30 -0.58 19.27
CA LEU A 221 9.95 0.68 19.60
C LEU A 221 9.02 1.61 20.37
N TYR A 222 7.91 1.99 19.73
CA TYR A 222 6.86 2.82 20.32
C TYR A 222 5.58 2.76 19.50
N SER A 223 4.52 3.35 20.04
CA SER A 223 3.22 3.44 19.41
C SER A 223 2.81 4.90 19.22
N LEU A 224 2.07 5.17 18.14
CA LEU A 224 1.51 6.47 17.81
C LEU A 224 -0.02 6.35 17.74
N GLU A 225 -0.73 7.29 18.35
CA GLU A 225 -2.20 7.29 18.34
C GLU A 225 -2.73 7.95 17.05
N ALA A 226 -3.33 7.14 16.20
CA ALA A 226 -4.02 7.63 15.01
C ALA A 226 -5.43 8.16 15.35
N GLY A 227 -6.05 7.64 16.41
CA GLY A 227 -7.35 8.07 16.90
C GLY A 227 -8.55 7.49 16.15
N ASP A 228 -8.33 6.86 15.02
CA ASP A 228 -9.34 6.18 14.21
C ASP A 228 -8.70 5.02 13.43
N ILE A 229 -9.54 4.18 12.81
CA ILE A 229 -9.10 3.02 12.02
C ILE A 229 -8.02 3.44 11.01
N VAL A 230 -6.87 2.77 11.06
CA VAL A 230 -5.78 2.97 10.11
C VAL A 230 -6.02 2.07 8.90
N ASN A 231 -6.15 2.68 7.72
CA ASN A 231 -6.38 1.97 6.46
C ASN A 231 -5.10 1.73 5.66
N SER A 232 -4.18 2.69 5.67
CA SER A 232 -2.92 2.62 4.93
C SER A 232 -1.81 3.37 5.66
N LEU A 233 -0.59 2.89 5.53
CA LEU A 233 0.63 3.49 6.08
C LEU A 233 1.68 3.63 4.99
N VAL A 234 2.42 4.72 4.99
CA VAL A 234 3.55 4.93 4.09
C VAL A 234 4.64 5.76 4.75
N PHE A 235 5.90 5.32 4.65
CA PHE A 235 7.06 6.13 5.01
C PHE A 235 7.36 7.15 3.92
N SER A 236 7.77 8.35 4.29
CA SER A 236 8.33 9.30 3.35
C SER A 236 9.66 8.77 2.79
N PRO A 237 9.94 8.94 1.48
CA PRO A 237 11.19 8.45 0.90
C PRO A 237 12.43 9.26 1.29
N ASN A 238 12.28 10.51 1.73
CA ASN A 238 13.39 11.44 1.95
C ASN A 238 13.37 12.14 3.33
N ARG A 239 12.38 11.84 4.18
CA ARG A 239 12.24 12.41 5.53
C ARG A 239 11.91 11.31 6.53
N TYR A 240 12.20 11.51 7.80
CA TYR A 240 11.80 10.60 8.87
C TYR A 240 10.32 10.74 9.24
N TRP A 241 9.46 10.74 8.23
CA TRP A 241 8.03 10.87 8.39
C TRP A 241 7.28 9.58 8.09
N LEU A 242 6.25 9.35 8.88
CA LEU A 242 5.27 8.29 8.64
C LEU A 242 3.90 8.92 8.47
N CYS A 243 3.19 8.52 7.41
CA CYS A 243 1.83 8.96 7.12
C CYS A 243 0.85 7.82 7.30
N ALA A 244 -0.27 8.09 7.96
CA ALA A 244 -1.38 7.15 8.11
C ALA A 244 -2.66 7.72 7.50
N ALA A 245 -3.26 6.98 6.58
CA ALA A 245 -4.63 7.19 6.17
C ALA A 245 -5.58 6.62 7.22
N THR A 246 -6.44 7.45 7.76
CA THR A 246 -7.47 7.04 8.70
C THR A 246 -8.86 7.28 8.15
N ALA A 247 -9.89 6.77 8.81
CA ALA A 247 -11.27 7.04 8.41
C ALA A 247 -11.62 8.55 8.53
N SER A 248 -10.94 9.30 9.41
CA SER A 248 -11.19 10.72 9.66
C SER A 248 -10.24 11.68 8.92
N GLY A 249 -9.14 11.21 8.35
CA GLY A 249 -8.15 12.05 7.67
C GLY A 249 -6.78 11.40 7.54
N ILE A 250 -5.77 12.18 7.24
CA ILE A 250 -4.38 11.71 7.14
C ILE A 250 -3.57 12.35 8.26
N LYS A 251 -2.86 11.55 9.04
CA LYS A 251 -1.92 12.02 10.03
C LYS A 251 -0.49 11.81 9.56
N ILE A 252 0.36 12.80 9.81
CA ILE A 252 1.79 12.77 9.48
C ILE A 252 2.58 12.97 10.77
N TRP A 253 3.45 12.03 11.09
CA TRP A 253 4.35 12.12 12.24
C TRP A 253 5.79 12.25 11.80
N ASP A 254 6.54 13.05 12.54
CA ASP A 254 8.00 12.99 12.58
C ASP A 254 8.41 11.89 13.56
N LEU A 255 9.20 10.94 13.08
CA LEU A 255 9.57 9.75 13.86
C LEU A 255 10.72 10.01 14.84
N GLU A 256 11.49 11.07 14.63
CA GLU A 256 12.57 11.45 15.55
C GLU A 256 11.99 12.13 16.80
N SER A 257 11.16 13.14 16.60
CA SER A 257 10.49 13.84 17.70
C SER A 257 9.26 13.12 18.25
N LYS A 258 8.73 12.12 17.50
CA LYS A 258 7.47 11.39 17.78
C LYS A 258 6.24 12.32 17.85
N SER A 259 6.32 13.47 17.20
CA SER A 259 5.26 14.48 17.19
C SER A 259 4.49 14.48 15.88
N ILE A 260 3.26 14.99 15.92
CA ILE A 260 2.46 15.23 14.73
C ILE A 260 3.05 16.42 13.99
N VAL A 261 3.37 16.23 12.71
CA VAL A 261 3.81 17.30 11.79
C VAL A 261 2.61 18.00 11.20
N ASP A 262 1.61 17.23 10.76
CA ASP A 262 0.42 17.78 10.14
C ASP A 262 -0.76 16.77 10.19
N GLU A 263 -1.98 17.30 10.09
CA GLU A 263 -3.20 16.54 9.93
C GLU A 263 -3.96 17.05 8.71
N LEU A 264 -4.09 16.21 7.69
CA LEU A 264 -4.72 16.59 6.42
C LEU A 264 -6.15 16.06 6.40
N SER A 265 -7.10 16.98 6.31
CA SER A 265 -8.52 16.66 6.15
C SER A 265 -9.05 17.46 4.96
N PRO A 266 -9.61 16.81 3.93
CA PRO A 266 -10.22 17.51 2.83
C PRO A 266 -11.47 18.28 3.32
N GLU A 267 -11.67 19.49 2.83
CA GLU A 267 -12.93 20.19 3.03
C GLU A 267 -14.01 19.51 2.20
N PHE A 268 -15.03 18.97 2.87
CA PHE A 268 -16.22 18.44 2.21
C PHE A 268 -17.31 19.52 2.25
N PHE A 269 -17.73 20.01 1.09
CA PHE A 269 -18.87 20.91 1.01
C PHE A 269 -20.15 20.11 1.30
N GLU A 270 -20.82 20.43 2.39
CA GLU A 270 -22.14 19.90 2.75
C GLU A 270 -23.19 20.30 1.71
N GLY A 271 -23.34 19.49 0.69
CA GLY A 271 -24.50 19.52 -0.20
C GLY A 271 -25.69 18.77 0.41
N GLY A 272 -26.30 19.28 1.47
CA GLY A 272 -27.69 18.99 1.87
C GLY A 272 -28.21 17.57 2.06
N LYS A 273 -27.37 16.52 1.93
CA LYS A 273 -27.70 15.12 2.25
C LYS A 273 -26.66 14.59 3.22
N LYS A 274 -27.11 13.91 4.30
CA LYS A 274 -26.27 13.08 5.20
C LYS A 274 -25.62 11.94 4.40
N SER A 275 -24.58 12.23 3.64
CA SER A 275 -23.63 11.21 3.16
C SER A 275 -22.52 11.09 4.20
N LEU A 276 -22.08 9.87 4.46
CA LEU A 276 -20.86 9.65 5.25
C LEU A 276 -19.70 10.36 4.54
N ASP A 277 -18.86 11.04 5.33
CA ASP A 277 -17.67 11.70 4.80
C ASP A 277 -16.76 10.66 4.11
N PRO A 278 -16.18 11.02 2.95
CA PRO A 278 -15.27 10.12 2.25
C PRO A 278 -14.06 9.78 3.12
N GLN A 279 -13.72 8.49 3.18
CA GLN A 279 -12.59 7.99 3.93
C GLN A 279 -11.35 7.88 3.05
N CYS A 280 -10.19 8.22 3.59
CA CYS A 280 -8.91 7.92 2.98
C CYS A 280 -8.57 6.44 3.19
N ILE A 281 -8.32 5.72 2.09
CA ILE A 281 -8.05 4.27 2.14
C ILE A 281 -6.70 3.87 1.54
N SER A 282 -6.04 4.75 0.81
CA SER A 282 -4.73 4.46 0.22
C SER A 282 -3.84 5.70 0.18
N LEU A 283 -2.53 5.48 0.31
CA LEU A 283 -1.50 6.52 0.28
C LEU A 283 -0.32 6.09 -0.58
N ALA A 284 0.28 7.05 -1.27
CA ALA A 284 1.58 6.89 -1.91
C ALA A 284 2.32 8.22 -1.99
N TRP A 285 3.63 8.21 -1.74
CA TRP A 285 4.50 9.35 -1.99
C TRP A 285 4.99 9.35 -3.43
N SER A 286 5.20 10.54 -4.00
CA SER A 286 6.09 10.67 -5.15
C SER A 286 7.52 10.26 -4.76
N ALA A 287 8.29 9.77 -5.71
CA ALA A 287 9.64 9.27 -5.43
C ALA A 287 10.59 10.34 -4.85
N ASP A 288 10.38 11.60 -5.21
CA ASP A 288 11.12 12.75 -4.68
C ASP A 288 10.64 13.24 -3.30
N GLY A 289 9.55 12.66 -2.79
CA GLY A 289 8.97 12.99 -1.49
C GLY A 289 8.39 14.40 -1.41
N THR A 290 8.08 15.03 -2.53
CA THR A 290 7.46 16.36 -2.57
C THR A 290 5.94 16.34 -2.58
N THR A 291 5.36 15.22 -3.02
CA THR A 291 3.91 15.07 -3.22
C THR A 291 3.40 13.79 -2.59
N LEU A 292 2.32 13.92 -1.81
CA LEU A 292 1.59 12.77 -1.25
C LEU A 292 0.27 12.61 -2.02
N PHE A 293 0.03 11.42 -2.54
CA PHE A 293 -1.23 11.02 -3.17
C PHE A 293 -2.08 10.22 -2.18
N SER A 294 -3.36 10.53 -2.11
CA SER A 294 -4.31 9.87 -1.22
C SER A 294 -5.59 9.47 -1.95
N GLY A 295 -5.94 8.19 -1.88
CA GLY A 295 -7.12 7.63 -2.52
C GLY A 295 -8.28 7.52 -1.54
N TYR A 296 -9.48 7.85 -2.02
CA TYR A 296 -10.68 7.98 -1.19
C TYR A 296 -11.84 7.12 -1.69
N THR A 297 -12.81 6.91 -0.81
CA THR A 297 -14.06 6.20 -1.09
C THR A 297 -15.01 6.97 -2.00
N ASP A 298 -14.76 8.28 -2.24
CA ASP A 298 -15.51 9.13 -3.18
C ASP A 298 -14.93 9.11 -4.60
N ASN A 299 -14.11 8.13 -4.92
CA ASN A 299 -13.50 7.91 -6.23
C ASN A 299 -12.44 8.94 -6.62
N LYS A 300 -11.97 9.75 -5.68
CA LYS A 300 -10.96 10.78 -5.92
C LYS A 300 -9.60 10.37 -5.38
N ILE A 301 -8.57 10.78 -6.10
CA ILE A 301 -7.20 10.84 -5.59
C ILE A 301 -6.93 12.31 -5.31
N ARG A 302 -6.64 12.64 -4.06
CA ARG A 302 -6.26 14.00 -3.66
C ARG A 302 -4.75 14.11 -3.61
N VAL A 303 -4.27 15.29 -3.93
CA VAL A 303 -2.84 15.57 -4.08
C VAL A 303 -2.44 16.63 -3.07
N TRP A 304 -1.42 16.33 -2.28
CA TRP A 304 -0.91 17.18 -1.22
C TRP A 304 0.56 17.49 -1.50
N GLN A 305 0.91 18.77 -1.51
CA GLN A 305 2.28 19.18 -1.75
C GLN A 305 2.94 19.62 -0.45
N VAL A 306 4.17 19.16 -0.26
CA VAL A 306 5.01 19.62 0.85
C VAL A 306 5.55 20.99 0.50
N THR A 307 4.99 22.02 1.10
CA THR A 307 5.54 23.38 1.03
C THR A 307 6.70 23.51 2.00
N ARG A 308 7.84 24.02 1.53
CA ARG A 308 8.89 24.45 2.47
C ARG A 308 8.32 25.66 3.23
N SER A 309 8.18 25.54 4.56
CA SER A 309 8.13 26.74 5.38
C SER A 309 9.42 27.52 5.14
N LEU A 310 9.29 28.70 4.59
CA LEU A 310 10.40 29.66 4.45
C LEU A 310 10.95 30.04 5.81
#